data_a5be3a5e77d2282f1bf095848dcd35db
#
_entry.id   a5be3a5e77d2282f1bf095848dcd35db
#
_cell.length_a   1.000
_cell.length_b   1.000
_cell.length_c   1.000
_cell.angle_alpha   90.00
_cell.angle_beta   90.00
_cell.angle_gamma   90.00
#
_symmetry.space_group_name_H-M   'P 1'
#
loop_
_entity.id
_entity.type
_entity.pdbx_description
1 polymer ?
#
loop_
_entity_poly.entity_id
_entity_poly.type
_entity_poly.pdbx_seq_one_letter_code
_entity_poly.pdbx_strand_id
1 'polypeptide(L)' 'MIDTNTLRAYEEYKEECYWEGRTPVSLWAWLEGKG' A
#
# COMPACT_ATOMS: atom_id res chain seq x y z
N MET A 1 12.65 5.90 -7.87
CA MET A 1 12.93 5.64 -6.46
C MET A 1 11.70 5.98 -5.62
N ILE A 2 11.39 5.14 -4.65
CA ILE A 2 10.22 5.34 -3.79
C ILE A 2 10.62 6.21 -2.60
N ASP A 3 9.87 7.28 -2.36
CA ASP A 3 10.19 8.17 -1.26
C ASP A 3 9.45 7.74 0.01
N THR A 4 9.80 8.40 1.12
CA THR A 4 9.24 8.05 2.42
C THR A 4 7.72 8.26 2.45
N ASN A 5 7.23 9.28 1.77
CA ASN A 5 5.79 9.54 1.77
C ASN A 5 5.03 8.40 1.10
N THR A 6 5.57 7.89 -0.01
CA THR A 6 4.93 6.77 -0.71
C THR A 6 4.94 5.53 0.15
N LEU A 7 6.06 5.24 0.81
CA LEU A 7 6.13 4.08 1.69
C LEU A 7 5.14 4.19 2.84
N ARG A 8 5.02 5.37 3.41
CA ARG A 8 4.08 5.57 4.51
C ARG A 8 2.64 5.35 4.06
N ALA A 9 2.30 5.85 2.87
CA ALA A 9 0.95 5.66 2.36
C ALA A 9 0.66 4.18 2.14
N TYR A 10 1.64 3.44 1.63
CA TYR A 10 1.46 2.01 1.41
C TYR A 10 1.28 1.28 2.73
N GLU A 11 2.01 1.66 3.75
CA GLU A 11 1.88 1.01 5.05
C GLU A 11 0.50 1.27 5.65
N GLU A 12 -0.03 2.46 5.48
CA GLU A 12 -1.39 2.75 5.94
C GLU A 12 -2.40 1.91 5.18
N TYR A 13 -2.18 1.73 3.87
CA TYR A 13 -3.04 0.88 3.08
C TYR A 13 -3.02 -0.56 3.60
N LYS A 14 -1.83 -1.07 3.93
CA LYS A 14 -1.73 -2.43 4.45
C LYS A 14 -2.47 -2.57 5.78
N GLU A 15 -2.38 -1.55 6.61
CA GLU A 15 -3.07 -1.59 7.89
C GLU A 15 -4.58 -1.62 7.70
N GLU A 16 -5.10 -0.85 6.77
CA GLU A 16 -6.52 -0.89 6.47
C GLU A 16 -6.96 -2.27 5.99
N CYS A 17 -6.15 -2.87 5.13
CA CYS A 17 -6.46 -4.21 4.66
C CYS A 17 -6.51 -5.20 5.82
N TYR A 18 -5.60 -5.05 6.77
CA TYR A 18 -5.57 -5.92 7.93
C TYR A 18 -6.89 -5.83 8.70
N TRP A 19 -7.35 -4.61 8.95
CA TRP A 19 -8.59 -4.43 9.72
C TRP A 19 -9.81 -4.92 8.96
N GLU A 20 -9.79 -4.86 7.64
CA GLU A 20 -10.91 -5.32 6.83
C GLU A 20 -10.81 -6.80 6.49
N GLY A 21 -9.76 -7.46 6.92
CA GLY A 21 -9.60 -8.88 6.64
C GLY A 21 -9.20 -9.16 5.21
N ARG A 22 -8.57 -8.19 4.53
CA ARG A 22 -8.13 -8.36 3.15
C ARG A 22 -6.62 -8.51 3.09
N THR A 23 -6.15 -9.17 2.03
CA THR A 23 -4.73 -9.31 1.79
C THR A 23 -4.24 -8.16 0.92
N PRO A 24 -3.26 -7.38 1.39
CA PRO A 24 -2.77 -6.26 0.60
C PRO A 24 -1.98 -6.74 -0.62
N VAL A 25 -2.07 -5.99 -1.71
CA VAL A 25 -1.28 -6.30 -2.90
C VAL A 25 0.16 -5.87 -2.66
N SER A 26 1.05 -6.30 -3.57
CA SER A 26 2.46 -5.91 -3.45
C SER A 26 2.60 -4.40 -3.66
N LEU A 27 3.74 -3.87 -3.21
CA LEU A 27 3.99 -2.44 -3.33
C LEU A 27 3.89 -1.98 -4.78
N TRP A 28 4.50 -2.74 -5.68
CA TRP A 28 4.51 -2.34 -7.08
C TRP A 28 3.12 -2.39 -7.70
N ALA A 29 2.33 -3.42 -7.36
CA ALA A 29 0.97 -3.51 -7.87
C ALA A 29 0.12 -2.36 -7.32
N TRP A 30 0.33 -2.01 -6.06
CA TRP A 30 -0.40 -0.90 -5.46
C TRP A 30 -0.07 0.42 -6.14
N LEU A 31 1.20 0.62 -6.46
CA LEU A 31 1.62 1.85 -7.13
C LEU A 31 1.01 1.96 -8.52
N GLU A 32 0.96 0.85 -9.25
CA GLU A 32 0.39 0.85 -10.59
C GLU A 32 -1.11 1.14 -10.54
N GLY A 33 -1.80 0.56 -9.57
CA GLY A 33 -3.22 0.80 -9.45
C GLY A 33 -3.55 2.22 -9.04
N LYS A 34 -2.62 2.86 -8.33
CA LYS A 34 -2.84 4.22 -7.87
C LYS A 34 -2.64 5.24 -8.99
N GLY A 35 -1.74 4.94 -9.90
CA GLY A 35 -1.48 5.83 -11.02
C GLY A 35 -2.62 5.81 -12.00
#